data_7946bd3cb340403ddd29872da2ffa0fd
#
_entry.id   7946bd3cb340403ddd29872da2ffa0fd
#
_cell.length_a   1.000
_cell.length_b   1.000
_cell.length_c   1.000
_cell.angle_alpha   90.00
_cell.angle_beta   90.00
_cell.angle_gamma   90.00
#
_symmetry.space_group_name_H-M   'P 1'
#
loop_
_entity.id
_entity.type
_entity.pdbx_description
1 polymer ?
#
loop_
_entity_poly.entity_id
_entity_poly.type
_entity_poly.pdbx_seq_one_letter_code
_entity_poly.pdbx_strand_id
1 'polypeptide(L)'
;MLYYIFRWLDQFGVSGSHLWSYISFRSILALVLALVISAWFGEKFIKYLKRKQITETARDEKIDPFGVNKVGVPSMGGIIIIVALLIPVILLGRLRNIYLILMIVTTVWLGFLGGMDDFIKIFRHNKEGLKGKYKIVGQVSIGLIVGLVLWASPDVKSNLNMELGQKNGQEIVVKHSEKAEKTLKTTIPFVKNHNLDYSKVMGFCGEHSVAAGWILFVIMTIFVVTAVSNGANLNDGMDGMCAGNSAIIGVALGFLAYVSSHIQYAAYLNIMYIPGSEELVVFFCAFIGALIGFLWYNAYPAQVFMGDTGSLTIGGIIAVGAIIIHKELLLPILCGIFFVESLSVILQVWYYKIGKRRGVKQRIFKRTPIHDNFRTQDSQLDPDCKYLIRVPHGAKHEAKITIRFWIITILLVALAIITLKIR
;
A
#
# COMPACT_ATOMS: atom_id res chain seq x y z
N MET A 1 -11.44 17.76 -11.13
CA MET A 1 -11.82 18.87 -12.03
C MET A 1 -13.28 18.75 -12.47
N LEU A 2 -13.70 17.66 -13.05
CA LEU A 2 -15.11 17.45 -13.48
C LEU A 2 -16.10 17.60 -12.33
N TYR A 3 -15.78 17.14 -11.13
CA TYR A 3 -16.59 17.35 -9.94
C TYR A 3 -16.99 18.81 -9.73
N TYR A 4 -16.06 19.76 -9.88
CA TYR A 4 -16.36 21.20 -9.69
C TYR A 4 -17.19 21.78 -10.83
N ILE A 5 -16.96 21.33 -12.07
CA ILE A 5 -17.70 21.73 -13.25
C ILE A 5 -19.15 21.29 -13.12
N PHE A 6 -19.40 20.02 -12.81
CA PHE A 6 -20.75 19.50 -12.69
C PHE A 6 -21.49 20.04 -11.46
N ARG A 7 -20.78 20.31 -10.35
CA ARG A 7 -21.36 20.98 -9.20
C ARG A 7 -21.78 22.43 -9.52
N TRP A 8 -21.03 23.09 -10.38
CA TRP A 8 -21.42 24.41 -10.87
C TRP A 8 -22.64 24.33 -11.81
N LEU A 9 -22.67 23.37 -12.73
CA LEU A 9 -23.80 23.08 -13.59
C LEU A 9 -25.09 22.71 -12.83
N ASP A 10 -24.94 22.03 -11.69
CA ASP A 10 -26.05 21.65 -10.81
C ASP A 10 -26.81 22.88 -10.27
N GLN A 11 -26.12 23.99 -10.06
CA GLN A 11 -26.76 25.29 -9.68
C GLN A 11 -27.72 25.84 -10.74
N PHE A 12 -27.53 25.41 -11.98
CA PHE A 12 -28.40 25.81 -13.12
C PHE A 12 -29.47 24.76 -13.44
N GLY A 13 -29.61 23.72 -12.62
CA GLY A 13 -30.61 22.66 -12.81
C GLY A 13 -30.37 21.75 -14.00
N VAL A 14 -29.14 21.63 -14.48
CA VAL A 14 -28.80 20.76 -15.61
C VAL A 14 -29.04 19.27 -15.20
N SER A 15 -29.88 18.59 -16.00
CA SER A 15 -30.19 17.18 -15.72
C SER A 15 -28.95 16.33 -15.69
N GLY A 16 -28.81 15.48 -14.65
CA GLY A 16 -27.67 14.55 -14.47
C GLY A 16 -26.46 15.17 -13.78
N SER A 17 -26.38 16.49 -13.56
CA SER A 17 -25.25 17.13 -12.86
C SER A 17 -25.16 16.70 -11.39
N HIS A 18 -26.31 16.42 -10.75
CA HIS A 18 -26.39 15.95 -9.37
C HIS A 18 -25.69 14.59 -9.13
N LEU A 19 -25.62 13.71 -10.15
CA LEU A 19 -24.93 12.42 -10.04
C LEU A 19 -23.46 12.53 -9.60
N TRP A 20 -22.80 13.63 -9.97
CA TRP A 20 -21.40 13.87 -9.63
C TRP A 20 -21.17 14.25 -8.16
N SER A 21 -22.23 14.54 -7.42
CA SER A 21 -22.17 14.73 -5.96
C SER A 21 -22.07 13.39 -5.21
N TYR A 22 -22.59 12.29 -5.79
CA TYR A 22 -22.56 10.97 -5.17
C TYR A 22 -21.17 10.34 -5.22
N ILE A 23 -20.67 9.93 -4.06
CA ILE A 23 -19.37 9.29 -3.91
C ILE A 23 -19.34 7.95 -4.67
N SER A 24 -20.40 7.16 -4.58
CA SER A 24 -20.50 5.85 -5.24
C SER A 24 -20.35 5.98 -6.75
N PHE A 25 -21.02 6.95 -7.38
CA PHE A 25 -20.88 7.22 -8.82
C PHE A 25 -19.44 7.55 -9.18
N ARG A 26 -18.83 8.53 -8.48
CA ARG A 26 -17.44 8.96 -8.74
C ARG A 26 -16.42 7.83 -8.50
N SER A 27 -16.63 7.01 -7.49
CA SER A 27 -15.74 5.90 -7.16
C SER A 27 -15.76 4.81 -8.20
N ILE A 28 -16.96 4.38 -8.65
CA ILE A 28 -17.09 3.38 -9.71
C ILE A 28 -16.52 3.92 -11.03
N LEU A 29 -16.83 5.18 -11.37
CA LEU A 29 -16.28 5.82 -12.57
C LEU A 29 -14.75 5.94 -12.50
N ALA A 30 -14.18 6.25 -11.32
CA ALA A 30 -12.73 6.31 -11.11
C ALA A 30 -12.07 4.94 -11.32
N LEU A 31 -12.68 3.86 -10.83
CA LEU A 31 -12.20 2.50 -11.04
C LEU A 31 -12.18 2.13 -12.52
N VAL A 32 -13.30 2.35 -13.22
CA VAL A 32 -13.43 2.02 -14.64
C VAL A 32 -12.47 2.83 -15.50
N LEU A 33 -12.38 4.16 -15.25
CA LEU A 33 -11.45 5.02 -15.98
C LEU A 33 -10.00 4.62 -15.74
N ALA A 34 -9.61 4.34 -14.49
CA ALA A 34 -8.26 3.91 -14.17
C ALA A 34 -7.91 2.59 -14.87
N LEU A 35 -8.82 1.62 -14.87
CA LEU A 35 -8.63 0.34 -15.56
C LEU A 35 -8.45 0.55 -17.07
N VAL A 36 -9.33 1.32 -17.70
CA VAL A 36 -9.27 1.59 -19.16
C VAL A 36 -8.00 2.34 -19.52
N ILE A 37 -7.62 3.37 -18.72
CA ILE A 37 -6.39 4.13 -18.96
C ILE A 37 -5.18 3.22 -18.79
N SER A 38 -5.13 2.37 -17.76
CA SER A 38 -4.03 1.43 -17.53
C SER A 38 -3.89 0.45 -18.69
N ALA A 39 -4.99 -0.10 -19.18
CA ALA A 39 -4.98 -1.01 -20.31
C ALA A 39 -4.56 -0.31 -21.62
N TRP A 40 -5.15 0.83 -21.94
CA TRP A 40 -4.88 1.53 -23.19
C TRP A 40 -3.48 2.20 -23.22
N PHE A 41 -3.13 2.93 -22.16
CA PHE A 41 -1.82 3.58 -22.04
C PHE A 41 -0.71 2.54 -21.88
N GLY A 42 -0.97 1.46 -21.14
CA GLY A 42 -0.03 0.37 -20.89
C GLY A 42 0.50 -0.23 -22.19
N GLU A 43 -0.36 -0.57 -23.15
CA GLU A 43 0.06 -1.11 -24.43
C GLU A 43 1.02 -0.19 -25.19
N LYS A 44 0.66 1.11 -25.27
CA LYS A 44 1.48 2.12 -25.94
C LYS A 44 2.82 2.33 -25.25
N PHE A 45 2.80 2.39 -23.92
CA PHE A 45 3.98 2.62 -23.11
C PHE A 45 4.94 1.42 -23.17
N ILE A 46 4.44 0.18 -23.11
CA ILE A 46 5.25 -1.02 -23.27
C ILE A 46 5.93 -1.06 -24.65
N LYS A 47 5.18 -0.74 -25.72
CA LYS A 47 5.76 -0.64 -27.06
C LYS A 47 6.85 0.43 -27.16
N TYR A 48 6.66 1.57 -26.48
CA TYR A 48 7.67 2.63 -26.40
C TYR A 48 8.92 2.16 -25.66
N LEU A 49 8.79 1.52 -24.50
CA LEU A 49 9.91 0.99 -23.72
C LEU A 49 10.71 -0.06 -24.50
N LYS A 50 10.03 -0.98 -25.18
CA LYS A 50 10.66 -2.00 -26.05
C LYS A 50 11.46 -1.36 -27.20
N ARG A 51 10.91 -0.34 -27.87
CA ARG A 51 11.61 0.40 -28.93
C ARG A 51 12.88 1.10 -28.43
N LYS A 52 12.86 1.56 -27.19
CA LYS A 52 14.03 2.22 -26.55
C LYS A 52 14.99 1.23 -25.90
N GLN A 53 14.75 -0.08 -26.01
CA GLN A 53 15.54 -1.16 -25.40
C GLN A 53 15.70 -0.98 -23.87
N ILE A 54 14.70 -0.40 -23.22
CA ILE A 54 14.65 -0.19 -21.76
C ILE A 54 14.20 -1.52 -21.12
N THR A 55 15.11 -2.48 -21.10
CA THR A 55 14.84 -3.84 -20.62
C THR A 55 15.78 -4.19 -19.48
N GLU A 56 15.32 -5.03 -18.55
CA GLU A 56 16.19 -5.58 -17.51
C GLU A 56 17.27 -6.48 -18.13
N THR A 57 18.49 -6.42 -17.59
CA THR A 57 19.54 -7.36 -17.93
C THR A 57 19.16 -8.74 -17.44
N ALA A 58 19.38 -9.77 -18.27
CA ALA A 58 19.12 -11.16 -17.94
C ALA A 58 19.65 -11.51 -16.54
N ARG A 59 18.78 -12.08 -15.69
CA ARG A 59 19.23 -12.70 -14.45
C ARG A 59 19.96 -14.00 -14.81
N ASP A 60 21.00 -14.34 -14.04
CA ASP A 60 21.74 -15.59 -14.26
C ASP A 60 20.78 -16.78 -14.25
N GLU A 61 20.83 -17.65 -15.27
CA GLU A 61 20.02 -18.88 -15.38
C GLU A 61 20.16 -19.77 -14.12
N LYS A 62 21.34 -19.74 -13.47
CA LYS A 62 21.58 -20.43 -12.18
C LYS A 62 20.74 -19.90 -11.03
N ILE A 63 20.19 -18.70 -11.18
CA ILE A 63 19.46 -18.00 -10.14
C ILE A 63 17.94 -18.17 -10.31
N ASP A 64 17.49 -18.27 -11.55
CA ASP A 64 16.07 -18.41 -11.88
C ASP A 64 15.85 -19.40 -13.04
N PRO A 65 15.58 -20.68 -12.72
CA PRO A 65 15.39 -21.71 -13.75
C PRO A 65 14.15 -21.44 -14.62
N PHE A 66 13.23 -20.59 -14.18
CA PHE A 66 12.05 -20.17 -14.93
C PHE A 66 12.24 -18.79 -15.58
N GLY A 67 13.33 -18.09 -15.29
CA GLY A 67 13.62 -16.72 -15.72
C GLY A 67 14.08 -16.58 -17.18
N VAL A 68 14.34 -17.68 -17.86
CA VAL A 68 14.79 -17.69 -19.26
C VAL A 68 13.85 -16.92 -20.18
N ASN A 69 12.55 -16.91 -19.88
CA ASN A 69 11.53 -16.19 -20.65
C ASN A 69 11.41 -14.70 -20.31
N LYS A 70 12.21 -14.19 -19.35
CA LYS A 70 12.13 -12.79 -18.87
C LYS A 70 13.15 -11.87 -19.55
N VAL A 71 13.98 -12.41 -20.43
CA VAL A 71 14.95 -11.63 -21.23
C VAL A 71 14.20 -10.69 -22.17
N GLY A 72 14.51 -9.39 -22.10
CA GLY A 72 13.90 -8.39 -22.98
C GLY A 72 12.55 -7.84 -22.49
N VAL A 73 12.08 -8.21 -21.29
CA VAL A 73 10.91 -7.60 -20.67
C VAL A 73 11.29 -6.21 -20.15
N PRO A 74 10.55 -5.14 -20.53
CA PRO A 74 10.83 -3.79 -20.07
C PRO A 74 10.50 -3.63 -18.58
N SER A 75 11.26 -2.78 -17.89
CA SER A 75 11.02 -2.30 -16.52
C SER A 75 10.39 -0.91 -16.52
N MET A 76 10.14 -0.31 -15.34
CA MET A 76 9.45 0.99 -15.13
C MET A 76 7.94 0.97 -15.40
N GLY A 77 7.29 -0.19 -15.34
CA GLY A 77 5.84 -0.32 -15.50
C GLY A 77 5.02 0.45 -14.47
N GLY A 78 5.63 0.82 -13.34
CA GLY A 78 5.01 1.66 -12.30
C GLY A 78 4.47 2.99 -12.83
N ILE A 79 5.04 3.54 -13.91
CA ILE A 79 4.53 4.76 -14.57
C ILE A 79 3.11 4.54 -15.09
N ILE A 80 2.78 3.35 -15.60
CA ILE A 80 1.43 3.00 -16.07
C ILE A 80 0.44 3.12 -14.90
N ILE A 81 0.80 2.57 -13.73
CA ILE A 81 -0.03 2.61 -12.54
C ILE A 81 -0.26 4.04 -12.07
N ILE A 82 0.82 4.84 -11.98
CA ILE A 82 0.76 6.24 -11.50
C ILE A 82 -0.11 7.09 -12.41
N VAL A 83 0.06 7.00 -13.73
CA VAL A 83 -0.72 7.76 -14.71
C VAL A 83 -2.20 7.33 -14.67
N ALA A 84 -2.46 6.03 -14.65
CA ALA A 84 -3.80 5.48 -14.59
C ALA A 84 -4.54 5.81 -13.29
N LEU A 85 -3.82 5.95 -12.18
CA LEU A 85 -4.36 6.37 -10.90
C LEU A 85 -4.63 7.87 -10.85
N LEU A 86 -3.63 8.69 -11.19
CA LEU A 86 -3.70 10.14 -10.98
C LEU A 86 -4.71 10.83 -11.90
N ILE A 87 -4.84 10.39 -13.15
CA ILE A 87 -5.79 11.04 -14.08
C ILE A 87 -7.23 10.98 -13.57
N PRO A 88 -7.81 9.81 -13.22
CA PRO A 88 -9.16 9.75 -12.67
C PRO A 88 -9.29 10.50 -11.34
N VAL A 89 -8.29 10.40 -10.46
CA VAL A 89 -8.29 11.09 -9.16
C VAL A 89 -8.37 12.61 -9.35
N ILE A 90 -7.58 13.19 -10.25
CA ILE A 90 -7.60 14.63 -10.54
C ILE A 90 -8.91 15.05 -11.20
N LEU A 91 -9.48 14.21 -12.06
CA LEU A 91 -10.73 14.51 -12.75
C LEU A 91 -11.94 14.45 -11.81
N LEU A 92 -12.01 13.43 -10.95
CA LEU A 92 -13.22 13.07 -10.20
C LEU A 92 -13.16 13.44 -8.71
N GLY A 93 -11.96 13.59 -8.15
CA GLY A 93 -11.76 13.89 -6.73
C GLY A 93 -12.01 15.36 -6.38
N ARG A 94 -12.32 15.60 -5.11
CA ARG A 94 -12.37 16.92 -4.51
C ARG A 94 -10.97 17.39 -4.14
N LEU A 95 -10.28 18.06 -5.05
CA LEU A 95 -8.87 18.46 -4.91
C LEU A 95 -8.59 19.42 -3.73
N ARG A 96 -9.61 19.95 -3.06
CA ARG A 96 -9.45 20.76 -1.84
C ARG A 96 -9.44 19.90 -0.58
N ASN A 97 -9.69 18.59 -0.69
CA ASN A 97 -9.67 17.68 0.45
C ASN A 97 -8.22 17.37 0.83
N ILE A 98 -7.86 17.61 2.09
CA ILE A 98 -6.49 17.43 2.59
C ILE A 98 -6.01 15.99 2.48
N TYR A 99 -6.88 15.01 2.72
CA TYR A 99 -6.54 13.59 2.63
C TYR A 99 -6.22 13.20 1.19
N LEU A 100 -7.01 13.69 0.23
CA LEU A 100 -6.77 13.44 -1.19
C LEU A 100 -5.45 14.09 -1.66
N ILE A 101 -5.16 15.31 -1.19
CA ILE A 101 -3.90 16.01 -1.48
C ILE A 101 -2.72 15.19 -0.96
N LEU A 102 -2.77 14.70 0.28
CA LEU A 102 -1.72 13.86 0.86
C LEU A 102 -1.48 12.58 0.04
N MET A 103 -2.56 11.94 -0.43
CA MET A 103 -2.44 10.74 -1.26
C MET A 103 -1.81 11.05 -2.62
N ILE A 104 -2.18 12.15 -3.27
CA ILE A 104 -1.59 12.60 -4.54
C ILE A 104 -0.10 12.93 -4.34
N VAL A 105 0.24 13.71 -3.32
CA VAL A 105 1.63 14.08 -3.01
C VAL A 105 2.48 12.84 -2.73
N THR A 106 1.96 11.89 -1.95
CA THR A 106 2.64 10.62 -1.67
C THR A 106 2.90 9.83 -2.95
N THR A 107 1.89 9.72 -3.81
CA THR A 107 2.00 9.02 -5.09
C THR A 107 3.07 9.62 -6.00
N VAL A 108 3.07 10.95 -6.15
CA VAL A 108 4.04 11.66 -7.00
C VAL A 108 5.44 11.59 -6.39
N TRP A 109 5.58 11.80 -5.09
CA TRP A 109 6.87 11.80 -4.41
C TRP A 109 7.58 10.45 -4.48
N LEU A 110 6.88 9.37 -4.11
CA LEU A 110 7.45 8.03 -4.14
C LEU A 110 7.60 7.50 -5.57
N GLY A 111 6.71 7.90 -6.48
CA GLY A 111 6.84 7.62 -7.90
C GLY A 111 8.08 8.26 -8.50
N PHE A 112 8.39 9.50 -8.11
CA PHE A 112 9.62 10.17 -8.51
C PHE A 112 10.86 9.50 -7.90
N LEU A 113 10.82 9.16 -6.61
CA LEU A 113 11.93 8.48 -5.91
C LEU A 113 12.25 7.12 -6.55
N GLY A 114 11.22 6.30 -6.78
CA GLY A 114 11.38 5.01 -7.45
C GLY A 114 11.79 5.15 -8.91
N GLY A 115 11.22 6.15 -9.61
CA GLY A 115 11.60 6.47 -10.99
C GLY A 115 13.05 6.89 -11.15
N MET A 116 13.60 7.63 -10.19
CA MET A 116 15.04 7.93 -10.16
C MET A 116 15.89 6.68 -9.98
N ASP A 117 15.45 5.75 -9.14
CA ASP A 117 16.17 4.48 -8.95
C ASP A 117 16.19 3.65 -10.24
N ASP A 118 15.01 3.44 -10.83
CA ASP A 118 14.88 2.70 -12.08
C ASP A 118 15.67 3.39 -13.23
N PHE A 119 15.63 4.71 -13.30
CA PHE A 119 16.41 5.48 -14.27
C PHE A 119 17.92 5.25 -14.13
N ILE A 120 18.45 5.27 -12.90
CA ILE A 120 19.87 5.02 -12.65
C ILE A 120 20.25 3.59 -13.03
N LYS A 121 19.41 2.60 -12.69
CA LYS A 121 19.63 1.19 -13.03
C LYS A 121 19.72 0.98 -14.55
N ILE A 122 18.82 1.59 -15.28
CA ILE A 122 18.66 1.36 -16.73
C ILE A 122 19.63 2.22 -17.53
N PHE A 123 19.60 3.54 -17.35
CA PHE A 123 20.35 4.47 -18.23
C PHE A 123 21.81 4.63 -17.84
N ARG A 124 22.16 4.45 -16.56
CA ARG A 124 23.56 4.47 -16.10
C ARG A 124 24.16 3.08 -15.98
N HIS A 125 23.43 2.03 -16.34
CA HIS A 125 23.86 0.62 -16.24
C HIS A 125 24.41 0.26 -14.84
N ASN A 126 23.95 0.95 -13.81
CA ASN A 126 24.37 0.70 -12.45
C ASN A 126 23.34 -0.23 -11.77
N LYS A 127 23.67 -1.52 -11.66
CA LYS A 127 22.79 -2.54 -11.07
C LYS A 127 22.35 -2.24 -9.61
N GLU A 128 23.13 -1.43 -8.89
CA GLU A 128 22.78 -1.06 -7.50
C GLU A 128 21.70 0.03 -7.44
N GLY A 129 21.50 0.79 -8.52
CA GLY A 129 20.53 1.87 -8.57
C GLY A 129 20.89 3.04 -7.64
N LEU A 130 19.87 3.63 -7.03
CA LEU A 130 20.01 4.68 -6.02
C LEU A 130 20.51 4.05 -4.70
N LYS A 131 21.60 4.59 -4.13
CA LYS A 131 22.11 4.10 -2.84
C LYS A 131 20.99 4.07 -1.79
N GLY A 132 20.86 2.98 -1.04
CA GLY A 132 19.76 2.74 -0.08
C GLY A 132 19.52 3.90 0.90
N LYS A 133 20.57 4.65 1.28
CA LYS A 133 20.46 5.84 2.15
C LYS A 133 19.54 6.92 1.55
N TYR A 134 19.63 7.18 0.25
CA TYR A 134 18.79 8.19 -0.41
C TYR A 134 17.34 7.74 -0.55
N LYS A 135 17.11 6.43 -0.75
CA LYS A 135 15.74 5.87 -0.72
C LYS A 135 15.10 6.08 0.65
N ILE A 136 15.83 5.75 1.71
CA ILE A 136 15.36 5.95 3.09
C ILE A 136 15.08 7.43 3.36
N VAL A 137 15.99 8.34 2.97
CA VAL A 137 15.77 9.79 3.14
C VAL A 137 14.49 10.24 2.43
N GLY A 138 14.25 9.79 1.18
CA GLY A 138 13.02 10.12 0.47
C GLY A 138 11.75 9.59 1.15
N GLN A 139 11.79 8.37 1.69
CA GLN A 139 10.67 7.77 2.44
C GLN A 139 10.43 8.47 3.78
N VAL A 140 11.49 8.78 4.52
CA VAL A 140 11.43 9.55 5.77
C VAL A 140 10.84 10.93 5.52
N SER A 141 11.26 11.61 4.45
CA SER A 141 10.77 12.95 4.11
C SER A 141 9.27 12.95 3.85
N ILE A 142 8.74 12.02 3.07
CA ILE A 142 7.29 11.97 2.84
C ILE A 142 6.53 11.55 4.10
N GLY A 143 7.05 10.61 4.89
CA GLY A 143 6.47 10.24 6.18
C GLY A 143 6.40 11.41 7.14
N LEU A 144 7.46 12.23 7.20
CA LEU A 144 7.49 13.47 7.99
C LEU A 144 6.45 14.48 7.50
N ILE A 145 6.37 14.74 6.18
CA ILE A 145 5.38 15.65 5.59
C ILE A 145 3.97 15.20 5.95
N VAL A 146 3.65 13.93 5.76
CA VAL A 146 2.33 13.37 6.09
C VAL A 146 2.02 13.53 7.58
N GLY A 147 2.94 13.13 8.47
CA GLY A 147 2.74 13.24 9.91
C GLY A 147 2.56 14.68 10.38
N LEU A 148 3.36 15.61 9.86
CA LEU A 148 3.24 17.04 10.20
C LEU A 148 1.95 17.66 9.66
N VAL A 149 1.52 17.33 8.45
CA VAL A 149 0.27 17.84 7.89
C VAL A 149 -0.94 17.32 8.66
N LEU A 150 -0.95 16.04 9.04
CA LEU A 150 -2.01 15.46 9.88
C LEU A 150 -2.05 16.09 11.26
N TRP A 151 -0.88 16.44 11.81
CA TRP A 151 -0.80 17.18 13.07
C TRP A 151 -1.23 18.64 12.95
N ALA A 152 -0.74 19.38 11.94
CA ALA A 152 -0.93 20.82 11.86
C ALA A 152 -2.28 21.25 11.27
N SER A 153 -2.83 20.48 10.29
CA SER A 153 -4.03 20.88 9.57
C SER A 153 -5.28 20.94 10.45
N PRO A 154 -6.04 22.03 10.46
CA PRO A 154 -7.32 22.15 11.18
C PRO A 154 -8.45 21.31 10.56
N ASP A 155 -8.29 20.90 9.29
CA ASP A 155 -9.29 20.10 8.57
C ASP A 155 -9.23 18.61 8.95
N VAL A 156 -8.14 18.17 9.59
CA VAL A 156 -7.97 16.81 10.08
C VAL A 156 -8.69 16.68 11.43
N LYS A 157 -9.84 16.01 11.40
CA LYS A 157 -10.69 15.81 12.58
C LYS A 157 -11.24 14.38 12.57
N SER A 158 -11.46 13.82 13.75
CA SER A 158 -12.15 12.55 13.92
C SER A 158 -13.11 12.62 15.09
N ASN A 159 -14.21 11.87 15.02
CA ASN A 159 -15.19 11.81 16.06
C ASN A 159 -15.17 10.41 16.68
N LEU A 160 -14.87 10.34 18.00
CA LEU A 160 -14.63 9.06 18.70
C LEU A 160 -15.81 8.60 19.53
N ASN A 161 -16.71 9.50 19.90
CA ASN A 161 -17.74 9.23 20.87
C ASN A 161 -19.10 9.07 20.16
N MET A 162 -19.30 7.92 19.54
CA MET A 162 -20.59 7.53 19.01
C MET A 162 -21.17 6.45 19.92
N GLU A 163 -22.31 6.72 20.52
CA GLU A 163 -23.07 5.73 21.25
C GLU A 163 -24.29 5.30 20.41
N LEU A 164 -24.41 3.99 20.20
CA LEU A 164 -25.60 3.40 19.62
C LEU A 164 -26.65 3.25 20.72
N GLY A 165 -27.80 3.86 20.53
CA GLY A 165 -29.00 3.63 21.35
C GLY A 165 -30.06 2.91 20.54
N GLN A 166 -30.99 2.26 21.23
CA GLN A 166 -32.18 1.67 20.60
C GLN A 166 -33.36 2.62 20.74
N LYS A 167 -34.00 2.96 19.61
CA LYS A 167 -35.27 3.65 19.57
C LYS A 167 -36.21 2.87 18.66
N ASN A 168 -37.34 2.43 19.21
CA ASN A 168 -38.35 1.61 18.51
C ASN A 168 -37.77 0.32 17.87
N GLY A 169 -36.84 -0.35 18.56
CA GLY A 169 -36.22 -1.59 18.04
C GLY A 169 -35.17 -1.40 16.94
N GLN A 170 -34.88 -0.15 16.53
CA GLN A 170 -33.80 0.17 15.60
C GLN A 170 -32.60 0.76 16.33
N GLU A 171 -31.41 0.29 16.00
CA GLU A 171 -30.16 0.91 16.45
C GLU A 171 -29.99 2.27 15.76
N ILE A 172 -29.99 3.34 16.56
CA ILE A 172 -29.74 4.71 16.11
C ILE A 172 -28.56 5.28 16.85
N VAL A 173 -27.81 6.17 16.20
CA VAL A 173 -26.74 6.94 16.84
C VAL A 173 -27.39 7.96 17.77
N VAL A 174 -27.29 7.71 19.09
CA VAL A 174 -27.96 8.52 20.14
C VAL A 174 -27.08 9.69 20.58
N LYS A 175 -25.77 9.52 20.48
CA LYS A 175 -24.81 10.52 20.95
C LYS A 175 -23.60 10.58 20.04
N HIS A 176 -23.33 11.72 19.47
CA HIS A 176 -22.06 12.03 18.86
C HIS A 176 -21.56 13.35 19.46
N SER A 177 -20.27 13.49 19.65
CA SER A 177 -19.70 14.78 20.02
C SER A 177 -19.95 15.76 18.87
N GLU A 178 -20.66 16.85 19.13
CA GLU A 178 -20.95 17.88 18.11
C GLU A 178 -19.69 18.54 17.55
N LYS A 179 -18.57 18.41 18.28
CA LYS A 179 -17.26 18.92 17.82
C LYS A 179 -16.36 17.73 17.50
N ALA A 180 -16.06 17.58 16.21
CA ALA A 180 -14.99 16.70 15.78
C ALA A 180 -13.64 17.30 16.25
N GLU A 181 -12.88 16.55 17.02
CA GLU A 181 -11.61 16.96 17.60
C GLU A 181 -10.45 16.20 16.96
N LYS A 182 -9.25 16.76 17.03
CA LYS A 182 -8.03 16.02 16.68
C LYS A 182 -7.80 14.92 17.70
N THR A 183 -7.53 13.71 17.21
CA THR A 183 -7.25 12.58 18.09
C THR A 183 -5.88 11.98 17.83
N LEU A 184 -5.25 11.53 18.93
CA LEU A 184 -4.05 10.71 18.95
C LEU A 184 -4.39 9.21 19.07
N LYS A 185 -5.66 8.85 18.92
CA LYS A 185 -6.10 7.48 19.04
C LYS A 185 -6.03 6.77 17.69
N THR A 186 -5.55 5.54 17.70
CA THR A 186 -5.55 4.65 16.55
C THR A 186 -6.19 3.32 16.91
N THR A 187 -6.63 2.59 15.89
CA THR A 187 -7.30 1.29 16.10
C THR A 187 -6.26 0.19 16.29
N ILE A 188 -6.38 -0.56 17.40
CA ILE A 188 -5.62 -1.79 17.64
C ILE A 188 -6.50 -3.00 17.35
N PRO A 189 -6.04 -3.98 16.55
CA PRO A 189 -6.72 -5.25 16.40
C PRO A 189 -6.71 -6.07 17.71
N PHE A 190 -7.71 -6.92 17.92
CA PHE A 190 -7.85 -7.89 19.03
C PHE A 190 -8.02 -7.30 20.45
N VAL A 191 -8.11 -5.99 20.62
CA VAL A 191 -8.25 -5.36 21.94
C VAL A 191 -9.65 -4.79 22.13
N LYS A 192 -10.23 -5.01 23.32
CA LYS A 192 -11.52 -4.40 23.68
C LYS A 192 -11.42 -2.87 23.61
N ASN A 193 -12.45 -2.22 23.03
CA ASN A 193 -12.49 -0.79 22.72
C ASN A 193 -11.53 -0.31 21.62
N HIS A 194 -10.74 -1.19 21.00
CA HIS A 194 -9.94 -0.98 19.78
C HIS A 194 -9.09 0.30 19.71
N ASN A 195 -8.83 1.01 20.80
CA ASN A 195 -8.17 2.31 20.77
C ASN A 195 -6.85 2.31 21.54
N LEU A 196 -5.75 2.55 20.84
CA LEU A 196 -4.48 2.98 21.41
C LEU A 196 -4.42 4.51 21.36
N ASP A 197 -4.13 5.13 22.48
CA ASP A 197 -3.91 6.57 22.57
C ASP A 197 -2.42 6.85 22.74
N TYR A 198 -1.80 7.45 21.74
CA TYR A 198 -0.38 7.77 21.76
C TYR A 198 0.01 8.70 22.93
N SER A 199 -0.93 9.56 23.39
CA SER A 199 -0.69 10.40 24.56
C SER A 199 -0.60 9.58 25.84
N LYS A 200 -1.41 8.52 25.96
CA LYS A 200 -1.35 7.61 27.11
C LYS A 200 -0.08 6.76 27.12
N VAL A 201 0.42 6.36 25.95
CA VAL A 201 1.72 5.66 25.82
C VAL A 201 2.85 6.56 26.35
N MET A 202 2.74 7.86 26.11
CA MET A 202 3.70 8.86 26.57
C MET A 202 3.35 9.47 27.94
N GLY A 203 2.47 8.82 28.72
CA GLY A 203 2.00 9.29 30.02
C GLY A 203 3.10 9.56 31.05
N PHE A 204 4.28 8.93 30.90
CA PHE A 204 5.45 9.20 31.73
C PHE A 204 6.03 10.61 31.54
N CYS A 205 5.64 11.33 30.47
CA CYS A 205 6.01 12.74 30.24
C CYS A 205 5.15 13.75 31.03
N GLY A 206 4.19 13.29 31.84
CA GLY A 206 3.33 14.16 32.66
C GLY A 206 2.52 15.16 31.81
N GLU A 207 2.63 16.45 32.13
CA GLU A 207 1.90 17.53 31.45
C GLU A 207 2.19 17.63 29.94
N HIS A 208 3.35 17.17 29.49
CA HIS A 208 3.76 17.17 28.08
C HIS A 208 3.34 15.91 27.32
N SER A 209 2.53 15.02 27.90
CA SER A 209 2.14 13.74 27.31
C SER A 209 1.45 13.90 25.94
N VAL A 210 0.63 14.93 25.75
CA VAL A 210 -0.05 15.19 24.47
C VAL A 210 0.95 15.61 23.38
N ALA A 211 1.88 16.52 23.71
CA ALA A 211 2.91 16.94 22.74
C ALA A 211 3.85 15.79 22.39
N ALA A 212 4.27 14.99 23.39
CA ALA A 212 5.07 13.80 23.20
C ALA A 212 4.30 12.72 22.37
N GLY A 213 2.99 12.61 22.57
CA GLY A 213 2.12 11.73 21.78
C GLY A 213 2.10 12.12 20.30
N TRP A 214 2.05 13.39 19.95
CA TRP A 214 2.16 13.86 18.57
C TRP A 214 3.52 13.58 17.95
N ILE A 215 4.60 13.75 18.70
CA ILE A 215 5.95 13.40 18.25
C ILE A 215 6.01 11.89 17.95
N LEU A 216 5.50 11.06 18.86
CA LEU A 216 5.44 9.61 18.65
C LEU A 216 4.61 9.25 17.43
N PHE A 217 3.45 9.89 17.20
CA PHE A 217 2.62 9.69 16.01
C PHE A 217 3.40 10.01 14.72
N VAL A 218 4.14 11.11 14.68
CA VAL A 218 4.97 11.46 13.50
C VAL A 218 6.07 10.42 13.29
N ILE A 219 6.75 9.97 14.35
CA ILE A 219 7.76 8.91 14.27
C ILE A 219 7.14 7.61 13.75
N MET A 220 5.97 7.22 14.26
CA MET A 220 5.24 6.04 13.78
C MET A 220 4.81 6.18 12.32
N THR A 221 4.38 7.36 11.90
CA THR A 221 4.07 7.65 10.49
C THR A 221 5.28 7.43 9.59
N ILE A 222 6.44 7.97 9.94
CA ILE A 222 7.70 7.77 9.21
C ILE A 222 8.07 6.29 9.16
N PHE A 223 7.98 5.59 10.29
CA PHE A 223 8.29 4.16 10.37
C PHE A 223 7.37 3.33 9.47
N VAL A 224 6.05 3.55 9.54
CA VAL A 224 5.05 2.81 8.77
C VAL A 224 5.22 3.05 7.27
N VAL A 225 5.39 4.31 6.84
CA VAL A 225 5.63 4.65 5.42
C VAL A 225 6.89 3.95 4.90
N THR A 226 7.98 4.01 5.67
CA THR A 226 9.25 3.39 5.29
C THR A 226 9.14 1.86 5.25
N ALA A 227 8.54 1.25 6.27
CA ALA A 227 8.42 -0.20 6.39
C ALA A 227 7.54 -0.81 5.28
N VAL A 228 6.34 -0.22 5.05
CA VAL A 228 5.40 -0.75 4.06
C VAL A 228 5.88 -0.50 2.64
N SER A 229 6.49 0.67 2.37
CA SER A 229 7.06 0.98 1.06
C SER A 229 8.18 0.01 0.69
N ASN A 230 9.11 -0.28 1.60
CA ASN A 230 10.16 -1.28 1.38
C ASN A 230 9.59 -2.71 1.33
N GLY A 231 8.58 -3.03 2.15
CA GLY A 231 7.90 -4.32 2.12
C GLY A 231 7.22 -4.61 0.78
N ALA A 232 6.54 -3.63 0.20
CA ALA A 232 5.96 -3.73 -1.13
C ALA A 232 7.05 -3.91 -2.21
N ASN A 233 8.18 -3.22 -2.09
CA ASN A 233 9.31 -3.38 -3.00
C ASN A 233 9.92 -4.78 -2.93
N LEU A 234 10.06 -5.38 -1.74
CA LEU A 234 10.48 -6.77 -1.59
C LEU A 234 9.45 -7.77 -2.13
N ASN A 235 8.18 -7.42 -2.12
CA ASN A 235 7.10 -8.24 -2.66
C ASN A 235 7.01 -8.19 -4.20
N ASP A 236 7.71 -7.27 -4.87
CA ASP A 236 7.78 -7.17 -6.33
C ASP A 236 8.85 -8.10 -6.94
N GLY A 237 8.88 -9.34 -6.48
CA GLY A 237 9.86 -10.35 -6.94
C GLY A 237 9.33 -11.35 -7.96
N MET A 238 8.01 -11.39 -8.18
CA MET A 238 7.33 -12.32 -9.09
C MET A 238 6.24 -11.61 -9.90
N ASP A 239 5.98 -12.14 -11.09
CA ASP A 239 4.96 -11.62 -12.01
C ASP A 239 3.58 -11.54 -11.34
N GLY A 240 2.99 -10.36 -11.32
CA GLY A 240 1.66 -10.09 -10.77
C GLY A 240 1.54 -10.13 -9.24
N MET A 241 2.58 -10.51 -8.50
CA MET A 241 2.45 -10.74 -7.07
C MET A 241 2.21 -9.44 -6.29
N CYS A 242 3.04 -8.44 -6.49
CA CYS A 242 2.90 -7.16 -5.79
C CYS A 242 1.62 -6.43 -6.20
N ALA A 243 1.32 -6.36 -7.50
CA ALA A 243 0.12 -5.70 -8.00
C ALA A 243 -1.17 -6.36 -7.48
N GLY A 244 -1.24 -7.70 -7.50
CA GLY A 244 -2.43 -8.43 -7.03
C GLY A 244 -2.63 -8.34 -5.52
N ASN A 245 -1.58 -8.56 -4.72
CA ASN A 245 -1.66 -8.40 -3.27
C ASN A 245 -2.10 -6.97 -2.90
N SER A 246 -1.54 -5.96 -3.57
CA SER A 246 -1.85 -4.56 -3.31
C SER A 246 -3.27 -4.17 -3.74
N ALA A 247 -3.78 -4.76 -4.82
CA ALA A 247 -5.18 -4.56 -5.22
C ALA A 247 -6.14 -5.09 -4.15
N ILE A 248 -5.87 -6.29 -3.59
CA ILE A 248 -6.68 -6.88 -2.52
C ILE A 248 -6.62 -6.01 -1.25
N ILE A 249 -5.43 -5.53 -0.86
CA ILE A 249 -5.25 -4.60 0.27
C ILE A 249 -5.98 -3.29 0.00
N GLY A 250 -5.90 -2.77 -1.24
CA GLY A 250 -6.60 -1.56 -1.67
C GLY A 250 -8.12 -1.65 -1.52
N VAL A 251 -8.73 -2.82 -1.82
CA VAL A 251 -10.15 -3.08 -1.58
C VAL A 251 -10.47 -2.94 -0.09
N ALA A 252 -9.66 -3.53 0.78
CA ALA A 252 -9.86 -3.42 2.23
C ALA A 252 -9.77 -1.97 2.73
N LEU A 253 -8.75 -1.22 2.31
CA LEU A 253 -8.57 0.17 2.71
C LEU A 253 -9.67 1.07 2.15
N GLY A 254 -10.10 0.86 0.90
CA GLY A 254 -11.24 1.55 0.31
C GLY A 254 -12.54 1.29 1.07
N PHE A 255 -12.81 0.04 1.45
CA PHE A 255 -13.92 -0.33 2.30
C PHE A 255 -13.86 0.35 3.68
N LEU A 256 -12.71 0.30 4.34
CA LEU A 256 -12.51 0.93 5.64
C LEU A 256 -12.65 2.46 5.56
N ALA A 257 -12.17 3.11 4.50
CA ALA A 257 -12.36 4.52 4.26
C ALA A 257 -13.85 4.86 4.07
N TYR A 258 -14.59 4.04 3.31
CA TYR A 258 -16.02 4.20 3.11
C TYR A 258 -16.80 4.11 4.42
N VAL A 259 -16.52 3.08 5.21
CA VAL A 259 -17.20 2.89 6.51
C VAL A 259 -16.84 4.02 7.49
N SER A 260 -15.57 4.45 7.54
CA SER A 260 -15.12 5.57 8.37
C SER A 260 -15.71 6.92 7.95
N SER A 261 -16.20 7.05 6.72
CA SER A 261 -16.83 8.29 6.22
C SER A 261 -18.31 8.40 6.53
N HIS A 262 -18.94 7.35 7.05
CA HIS A 262 -20.39 7.30 7.35
C HIS A 262 -20.64 7.05 8.83
N ILE A 263 -21.34 7.97 9.50
CA ILE A 263 -21.61 7.92 10.94
C ILE A 263 -22.24 6.59 11.35
N GLN A 264 -23.27 6.12 10.63
CA GLN A 264 -24.00 4.91 10.96
C GLN A 264 -23.11 3.66 10.87
N TYR A 265 -22.33 3.53 9.80
CA TYR A 265 -21.45 2.39 9.60
C TYR A 265 -20.26 2.41 10.56
N ALA A 266 -19.70 3.59 10.81
CA ALA A 266 -18.62 3.77 11.78
C ALA A 266 -19.08 3.36 13.20
N ALA A 267 -20.29 3.79 13.60
CA ALA A 267 -20.89 3.41 14.86
C ALA A 267 -21.17 1.88 14.94
N TYR A 268 -21.73 1.30 13.86
CA TYR A 268 -22.04 -0.14 13.81
C TYR A 268 -20.79 -1.02 13.96
N LEU A 269 -19.68 -0.63 13.32
CA LEU A 269 -18.38 -1.34 13.41
C LEU A 269 -17.52 -0.89 14.59
N ASN A 270 -17.99 0.08 15.39
CA ASN A 270 -17.23 0.67 16.50
C ASN A 270 -15.85 1.17 16.07
N ILE A 271 -15.79 1.87 14.94
CA ILE A 271 -14.58 2.50 14.42
C ILE A 271 -14.73 4.03 14.40
N MET A 272 -13.61 4.72 14.26
CA MET A 272 -13.62 6.18 14.17
C MET A 272 -14.39 6.68 12.96
N TYR A 273 -15.26 7.65 13.16
CA TYR A 273 -15.81 8.46 12.09
C TYR A 273 -14.82 9.58 11.72
N ILE A 274 -14.46 9.67 10.45
CA ILE A 274 -13.48 10.60 9.92
C ILE A 274 -14.14 11.41 8.80
N PRO A 275 -14.62 12.63 9.09
CA PRO A 275 -15.20 13.50 8.08
C PRO A 275 -14.20 13.79 6.95
N GLY A 276 -14.64 13.71 5.71
CA GLY A 276 -13.78 13.96 4.55
C GLY A 276 -13.01 12.73 4.04
N SER A 277 -13.02 11.61 4.77
CA SER A 277 -12.39 10.36 4.31
C SER A 277 -13.09 9.71 3.11
N GLU A 278 -14.26 10.20 2.74
CA GLU A 278 -14.99 9.73 1.55
C GLU A 278 -14.19 9.89 0.24
N GLU A 279 -13.33 10.89 0.14
CA GLU A 279 -12.50 11.10 -1.07
C GLU A 279 -11.41 10.02 -1.21
N LEU A 280 -11.04 9.35 -0.11
CA LEU A 280 -10.15 8.19 -0.18
C LEU A 280 -10.82 7.01 -0.89
N VAL A 281 -12.15 6.89 -0.84
CA VAL A 281 -12.88 5.83 -1.57
C VAL A 281 -12.68 6.01 -3.06
N VAL A 282 -12.80 7.26 -3.57
CA VAL A 282 -12.55 7.58 -4.97
C VAL A 282 -11.10 7.26 -5.35
N PHE A 283 -10.16 7.61 -4.46
CA PHE A 283 -8.74 7.33 -4.68
C PHE A 283 -8.46 5.83 -4.72
N PHE A 284 -8.94 5.05 -3.73
CA PHE A 284 -8.70 3.60 -3.69
C PHE A 284 -9.40 2.86 -4.83
N CYS A 285 -10.58 3.28 -5.25
CA CYS A 285 -11.23 2.74 -6.46
C CYS A 285 -10.38 2.97 -7.71
N ALA A 286 -9.82 4.17 -7.90
CA ALA A 286 -8.88 4.43 -8.99
C ALA A 286 -7.60 3.58 -8.85
N PHE A 287 -7.07 3.43 -7.62
CA PHE A 287 -5.91 2.60 -7.33
C PHE A 287 -6.13 1.13 -7.70
N ILE A 288 -7.26 0.55 -7.30
CA ILE A 288 -7.65 -0.81 -7.65
C ILE A 288 -7.78 -0.96 -9.17
N GLY A 289 -8.47 -0.03 -9.83
CA GLY A 289 -8.63 -0.03 -11.28
C GLY A 289 -7.29 0.04 -12.02
N ALA A 290 -6.36 0.90 -11.56
CA ALA A 290 -5.02 1.02 -12.12
C ALA A 290 -4.22 -0.28 -11.98
N LEU A 291 -4.29 -0.94 -10.80
CA LEU A 291 -3.59 -2.19 -10.54
C LEU A 291 -4.17 -3.36 -11.33
N ILE A 292 -5.49 -3.48 -11.43
CA ILE A 292 -6.14 -4.54 -12.23
C ILE A 292 -5.79 -4.34 -13.71
N GLY A 293 -5.83 -3.11 -14.21
CA GLY A 293 -5.44 -2.81 -15.59
C GLY A 293 -3.94 -3.08 -15.84
N PHE A 294 -3.07 -2.84 -14.85
CA PHE A 294 -1.65 -3.17 -14.94
C PHE A 294 -1.41 -4.68 -14.92
N LEU A 295 -2.18 -5.45 -14.13
CA LEU A 295 -2.10 -6.92 -14.10
C LEU A 295 -2.38 -7.56 -15.46
N TRP A 296 -3.12 -6.90 -16.35
CA TRP A 296 -3.31 -7.37 -17.72
C TRP A 296 -1.98 -7.62 -18.46
N TYR A 297 -0.96 -6.84 -18.14
CA TYR A 297 0.37 -6.95 -18.73
C TYR A 297 1.40 -7.58 -17.81
N ASN A 298 1.21 -7.48 -16.50
CA ASN A 298 2.18 -7.94 -15.50
C ASN A 298 1.89 -9.35 -14.97
N ALA A 299 0.69 -9.92 -15.23
CA ALA A 299 0.42 -11.32 -14.90
C ALA A 299 1.35 -12.26 -15.69
N TYR A 300 1.67 -13.41 -15.08
CA TYR A 300 2.59 -14.39 -15.68
C TYR A 300 2.08 -14.94 -17.04
N PRO A 301 2.89 -14.95 -18.12
CA PRO A 301 4.25 -14.38 -18.21
C PRO A 301 4.19 -12.85 -18.42
N ALA A 302 4.91 -12.10 -17.58
CA ALA A 302 4.86 -10.64 -17.59
C ALA A 302 5.41 -10.04 -18.89
N GLN A 303 4.71 -9.04 -19.42
CA GLN A 303 5.11 -8.24 -20.57
C GLN A 303 5.83 -6.94 -20.16
N VAL A 304 5.76 -6.58 -18.88
CA VAL A 304 6.39 -5.42 -18.26
C VAL A 304 6.58 -5.66 -16.76
N PHE A 305 7.72 -5.26 -16.22
CA PHE A 305 7.97 -5.27 -14.77
C PHE A 305 7.60 -3.93 -14.16
N MET A 306 7.10 -3.98 -12.90
CA MET A 306 6.67 -2.81 -12.18
C MET A 306 7.83 -1.84 -11.88
N GLY A 307 8.94 -2.38 -11.37
CA GLY A 307 10.11 -1.63 -10.93
C GLY A 307 9.89 -0.89 -9.61
N ASP A 308 10.94 -0.24 -9.14
CA ASP A 308 10.92 0.54 -7.90
C ASP A 308 9.96 1.75 -8.00
N THR A 309 9.74 2.27 -9.22
CA THR A 309 8.75 3.31 -9.52
C THR A 309 7.35 2.93 -9.04
N GLY A 310 6.93 1.69 -9.30
CA GLY A 310 5.60 1.23 -8.91
C GLY A 310 5.55 0.72 -7.48
N SER A 311 6.48 -0.16 -7.11
CA SER A 311 6.43 -0.88 -5.84
C SER A 311 6.59 0.04 -4.62
N LEU A 312 7.52 1.03 -4.66
CA LEU A 312 7.66 2.02 -3.59
C LEU A 312 6.41 2.90 -3.47
N THR A 313 5.84 3.31 -4.61
CA THR A 313 4.62 4.11 -4.66
C THR A 313 3.43 3.39 -4.06
N ILE A 314 3.20 2.14 -4.46
CA ILE A 314 2.12 1.30 -3.96
C ILE A 314 2.20 1.14 -2.44
N GLY A 315 3.40 0.80 -1.93
CA GLY A 315 3.59 0.65 -0.50
C GLY A 315 3.34 1.94 0.28
N GLY A 316 3.76 3.09 -0.25
CA GLY A 316 3.47 4.40 0.33
C GLY A 316 1.98 4.77 0.31
N ILE A 317 1.28 4.48 -0.78
CA ILE A 317 -0.18 4.67 -0.90
C ILE A 317 -0.91 3.87 0.19
N ILE A 318 -0.57 2.59 0.35
CA ILE A 318 -1.15 1.70 1.37
C ILE A 318 -0.86 2.25 2.78
N ALA A 319 0.38 2.63 3.05
CA ALA A 319 0.80 3.16 4.34
C ALA A 319 0.05 4.45 4.70
N VAL A 320 0.12 5.45 3.83
CA VAL A 320 -0.50 6.77 4.08
C VAL A 320 -2.02 6.67 4.15
N GLY A 321 -2.63 5.87 3.28
CA GLY A 321 -4.07 5.62 3.35
C GLY A 321 -4.51 5.02 4.68
N ALA A 322 -3.78 4.02 5.20
CA ALA A 322 -4.07 3.42 6.50
C ALA A 322 -3.87 4.42 7.66
N ILE A 323 -2.83 5.26 7.60
CA ILE A 323 -2.55 6.30 8.61
C ILE A 323 -3.68 7.33 8.64
N ILE A 324 -4.15 7.81 7.48
CA ILE A 324 -5.24 8.80 7.40
C ILE A 324 -6.53 8.27 8.05
N ILE A 325 -6.83 7.00 7.88
CA ILE A 325 -8.02 6.37 8.50
C ILE A 325 -7.74 5.80 9.90
N HIS A 326 -6.61 6.11 10.51
CA HIS A 326 -6.18 5.61 11.83
C HIS A 326 -6.24 4.07 11.94
N LYS A 327 -5.69 3.37 10.92
CA LYS A 327 -5.62 1.91 10.82
C LYS A 327 -4.18 1.41 10.62
N GLU A 328 -3.18 2.21 10.98
CA GLU A 328 -1.77 1.87 10.79
C GLU A 328 -1.36 0.61 11.57
N LEU A 329 -1.96 0.36 12.75
CA LEU A 329 -1.68 -0.85 13.53
C LEU A 329 -2.39 -2.11 12.97
N LEU A 330 -3.27 -1.95 11.99
CA LEU A 330 -3.88 -3.07 11.28
C LEU A 330 -3.01 -3.55 10.10
N LEU A 331 -2.07 -2.72 9.64
CA LEU A 331 -1.18 -3.02 8.51
C LEU A 331 -0.34 -4.29 8.69
N PRO A 332 0.17 -4.65 9.88
CA PRO A 332 0.85 -5.94 10.06
C PRO A 332 0.01 -7.15 9.66
N ILE A 333 -1.33 -7.06 9.76
CA ILE A 333 -2.24 -8.11 9.30
C ILE A 333 -2.57 -7.90 7.82
N LEU A 334 -3.04 -6.72 7.44
CA LEU A 334 -3.42 -6.41 6.05
C LEU A 334 -2.26 -6.65 5.06
N CYS A 335 -1.06 -6.21 5.43
CA CYS A 335 0.18 -6.36 4.65
C CYS A 335 1.02 -7.53 5.15
N GLY A 336 0.43 -8.55 5.77
CA GLY A 336 1.17 -9.66 6.40
C GLY A 336 2.15 -10.34 5.46
N ILE A 337 1.84 -10.44 4.17
CA ILE A 337 2.76 -10.94 3.15
C ILE A 337 4.00 -10.04 3.05
N PHE A 338 3.85 -8.71 2.97
CA PHE A 338 4.99 -7.78 2.92
C PHE A 338 5.86 -7.88 4.17
N PHE A 339 5.21 -8.08 5.33
CA PHE A 339 5.91 -8.30 6.60
C PHE A 339 6.72 -9.60 6.60
N VAL A 340 6.12 -10.71 6.17
CA VAL A 340 6.79 -12.02 6.11
C VAL A 340 7.96 -11.99 5.13
N GLU A 341 7.81 -11.36 3.97
CA GLU A 341 8.89 -11.15 3.00
C GLU A 341 10.05 -10.40 3.65
N SER A 342 9.77 -9.24 4.24
CA SER A 342 10.78 -8.40 4.89
C SER A 342 11.45 -9.12 6.06
N LEU A 343 10.67 -9.78 6.91
CA LEU A 343 11.17 -10.53 8.06
C LEU A 343 12.08 -11.70 7.63
N SER A 344 11.71 -12.39 6.55
CA SER A 344 12.52 -13.49 6.02
C SER A 344 13.93 -13.02 5.62
N VAL A 345 14.04 -11.82 5.02
CA VAL A 345 15.33 -11.22 4.64
C VAL A 345 16.12 -10.81 5.88
N ILE A 346 15.48 -10.15 6.85
CA ILE A 346 16.15 -9.70 8.09
C ILE A 346 16.71 -10.88 8.85
N LEU A 347 15.90 -11.92 9.06
CA LEU A 347 16.30 -13.14 9.77
C LEU A 347 17.43 -13.87 9.04
N GLN A 348 17.35 -14.00 7.71
CA GLN A 348 18.37 -14.62 6.90
C GLN A 348 19.71 -13.90 7.02
N VAL A 349 19.72 -12.57 6.86
CA VAL A 349 20.92 -11.74 6.94
C VAL A 349 21.55 -11.83 8.34
N TRP A 350 20.72 -11.75 9.38
CA TRP A 350 21.16 -11.87 10.76
C TRP A 350 21.81 -13.25 11.04
N TYR A 351 21.12 -14.33 10.66
CA TYR A 351 21.61 -15.69 10.85
C TYR A 351 22.89 -15.97 10.06
N TYR A 352 22.96 -15.50 8.82
CA TYR A 352 24.16 -15.60 7.98
C TYR A 352 25.35 -14.87 8.60
N LYS A 353 25.17 -13.65 9.15
CA LYS A 353 26.23 -12.90 9.83
C LYS A 353 26.75 -13.62 11.06
N ILE A 354 25.87 -14.26 11.85
CA ILE A 354 26.29 -15.08 13.01
C ILE A 354 27.15 -16.26 12.54
N GLY A 355 26.70 -16.98 11.51
CA GLY A 355 27.45 -18.10 10.94
C GLY A 355 28.83 -17.67 10.45
N LYS A 356 28.88 -16.57 9.69
CA LYS A 356 30.15 -16.02 9.17
C LYS A 356 31.14 -15.69 10.30
N ARG A 357 30.67 -15.15 11.45
CA ARG A 357 31.53 -14.89 12.62
C ARG A 357 32.07 -16.17 13.25
N ARG A 358 31.37 -17.30 13.09
CA ARG A 358 31.76 -18.65 13.60
C ARG A 358 32.51 -19.49 12.56
N GLY A 359 32.83 -18.92 11.39
CA GLY A 359 33.48 -19.65 10.30
C GLY A 359 32.61 -20.68 9.59
N VAL A 360 31.28 -20.67 9.81
CA VAL A 360 30.33 -21.61 9.22
C VAL A 360 29.41 -20.89 8.25
N LYS A 361 29.28 -21.42 7.02
CA LYS A 361 28.24 -20.96 6.07
C LYS A 361 26.91 -21.55 6.50
N GLN A 362 25.99 -20.70 6.95
CA GLN A 362 24.65 -21.15 7.38
C GLN A 362 23.57 -20.18 6.92
N ARG A 363 22.40 -20.73 6.57
CA ARG A 363 21.21 -19.99 6.13
C ARG A 363 19.96 -20.58 6.74
N ILE A 364 18.93 -19.74 6.98
CA ILE A 364 17.63 -20.25 7.43
C ILE A 364 16.87 -20.85 6.25
N PHE A 365 16.66 -20.06 5.20
CA PHE A 365 15.94 -20.44 3.99
C PHE A 365 16.92 -20.75 2.84
N LYS A 366 16.46 -21.47 1.83
CA LYS A 366 17.23 -21.70 0.60
C LYS A 366 17.63 -20.37 -0.05
N ARG A 367 16.65 -19.46 -0.14
CA ARG A 367 16.82 -18.11 -0.67
C ARG A 367 15.80 -17.15 -0.02
N THR A 368 16.07 -15.86 0.00
CA THR A 368 15.18 -14.80 0.47
C THR A 368 15.10 -13.66 -0.54
N PRO A 369 13.96 -12.96 -0.64
CA PRO A 369 12.73 -13.06 0.17
C PRO A 369 12.04 -14.42 0.10
N ILE A 370 11.01 -14.68 0.95
CA ILE A 370 10.46 -16.03 1.13
C ILE A 370 9.84 -16.63 -0.14
N HIS A 371 9.31 -15.82 -1.06
CA HIS A 371 8.82 -16.29 -2.34
C HIS A 371 9.92 -17.02 -3.14
N ASP A 372 11.16 -16.53 -3.06
CA ASP A 372 12.33 -17.15 -3.70
C ASP A 372 12.65 -18.54 -3.12
N ASN A 373 12.36 -18.75 -1.82
CA ASN A 373 12.51 -20.07 -1.21
C ASN A 373 11.63 -21.13 -1.88
N PHE A 374 10.44 -20.74 -2.35
CA PHE A 374 9.50 -21.65 -3.02
C PHE A 374 9.88 -21.95 -4.49
N ARG A 375 10.60 -21.06 -5.16
CA ARG A 375 11.01 -21.27 -6.56
C ARG A 375 12.42 -21.84 -6.72
N THR A 376 13.22 -21.91 -5.63
CA THR A 376 14.58 -22.42 -5.68
C THR A 376 14.61 -23.95 -5.66
N GLN A 377 15.30 -24.57 -6.64
CA GLN A 377 15.54 -26.01 -6.69
C GLN A 377 16.63 -26.43 -5.69
N ASP A 378 16.55 -27.66 -5.19
CA ASP A 378 17.55 -28.20 -4.25
C ASP A 378 18.91 -28.38 -4.93
N SER A 379 18.95 -28.65 -6.24
CA SER A 379 20.19 -28.73 -7.03
C SER A 379 20.98 -27.41 -7.16
N GLN A 380 20.33 -26.28 -6.85
CA GLN A 380 20.95 -24.94 -6.91
C GLN A 380 21.55 -24.52 -5.55
N LEU A 381 21.42 -25.35 -4.52
CA LEU A 381 21.91 -25.04 -3.19
C LEU A 381 23.44 -25.22 -3.11
N ASP A 382 24.10 -24.34 -2.34
CA ASP A 382 25.51 -24.47 -2.02
C ASP A 382 25.71 -25.72 -1.12
N PRO A 383 26.46 -26.76 -1.57
CA PRO A 383 26.66 -27.97 -0.80
C PRO A 383 27.32 -27.71 0.56
N ASP A 384 28.19 -26.69 0.63
CA ASP A 384 28.95 -26.34 1.84
C ASP A 384 28.14 -25.51 2.85
N CYS A 385 26.88 -25.13 2.50
CA CYS A 385 26.04 -24.31 3.32
C CYS A 385 25.03 -25.16 4.13
N LYS A 386 24.94 -24.91 5.43
CA LYS A 386 23.91 -25.51 6.29
C LYS A 386 22.61 -24.70 6.19
N TYR A 387 21.54 -25.36 5.72
CA TYR A 387 20.19 -24.78 5.64
C TYR A 387 19.32 -25.32 6.78
N LEU A 388 18.64 -24.41 7.49
CA LEU A 388 17.72 -24.78 8.58
C LEU A 388 16.37 -25.29 8.02
N ILE A 389 15.85 -24.59 6.99
CA ILE A 389 14.56 -24.88 6.35
C ILE A 389 14.81 -25.16 4.87
N ARG A 390 14.65 -26.42 4.45
CA ARG A 390 14.79 -26.85 3.06
C ARG A 390 13.46 -27.07 2.34
N VAL A 391 12.35 -26.93 3.06
CA VAL A 391 11.00 -27.12 2.50
C VAL A 391 10.55 -25.86 1.74
N PRO A 392 9.85 -26.01 0.59
CA PRO A 392 9.48 -27.25 -0.09
C PRO A 392 10.63 -27.86 -0.88
N HIS A 393 10.65 -29.16 -1.01
CA HIS A 393 11.56 -29.84 -1.92
C HIS A 393 11.14 -29.58 -3.36
N GLY A 394 12.12 -29.22 -4.19
CA GLY A 394 11.87 -28.81 -5.59
C GLY A 394 11.33 -27.39 -5.74
N ALA A 395 11.41 -26.88 -6.97
CA ALA A 395 10.87 -25.57 -7.34
C ALA A 395 9.38 -25.64 -7.66
N LYS A 396 8.64 -24.60 -7.24
CA LYS A 396 7.26 -24.40 -7.64
C LYS A 396 7.18 -23.35 -8.76
N HIS A 397 6.25 -23.53 -9.67
CA HIS A 397 6.00 -22.59 -10.76
C HIS A 397 5.55 -21.23 -10.19
N GLU A 398 6.07 -20.15 -10.75
CA GLU A 398 5.87 -18.77 -10.28
C GLU A 398 4.40 -18.39 -10.18
N ALA A 399 3.61 -18.61 -11.24
CA ALA A 399 2.17 -18.31 -11.25
C ALA A 399 1.41 -19.01 -10.09
N LYS A 400 1.81 -20.23 -9.73
CA LYS A 400 1.20 -20.96 -8.61
C LYS A 400 1.54 -20.34 -7.26
N ILE A 401 2.75 -19.78 -7.12
CA ILE A 401 3.16 -19.08 -5.91
C ILE A 401 2.38 -17.79 -5.81
N THR A 402 2.34 -16.97 -6.87
CA THR A 402 1.60 -15.71 -6.94
C THR A 402 0.14 -15.87 -6.53
N ILE A 403 -0.58 -16.85 -7.10
CA ILE A 403 -1.99 -17.11 -6.75
C ILE A 403 -2.15 -17.49 -5.28
N ARG A 404 -1.25 -18.30 -4.73
CA ARG A 404 -1.28 -18.67 -3.30
C ARG A 404 -1.08 -17.46 -2.39
N PHE A 405 -0.20 -16.54 -2.77
CA PHE A 405 0.01 -15.31 -2.02
C PHE A 405 -1.23 -14.41 -2.07
N TRP A 406 -1.92 -14.34 -3.21
CA TRP A 406 -3.21 -13.63 -3.29
C TRP A 406 -4.26 -14.25 -2.35
N ILE A 407 -4.38 -15.58 -2.33
CA ILE A 407 -5.30 -16.29 -1.43
C ILE A 407 -4.97 -15.98 0.04
N ILE A 408 -3.69 -16.02 0.41
CA ILE A 408 -3.25 -15.69 1.77
C ILE A 408 -3.58 -14.22 2.08
N THR A 409 -3.36 -13.30 1.15
CA THR A 409 -3.71 -11.88 1.34
C THR A 409 -5.22 -11.69 1.53
N ILE A 410 -6.07 -12.40 0.79
CA ILE A 410 -7.52 -12.39 0.99
C ILE A 410 -7.89 -12.87 2.42
N LEU A 411 -7.28 -13.96 2.88
CA LEU A 411 -7.51 -14.47 4.24
C LEU A 411 -7.05 -13.48 5.31
N LEU A 412 -5.91 -12.82 5.11
CA LEU A 412 -5.40 -11.81 6.04
C LEU A 412 -6.30 -10.56 6.06
N VAL A 413 -6.80 -10.13 4.91
CA VAL A 413 -7.78 -9.03 4.81
C VAL A 413 -9.07 -9.39 5.53
N ALA A 414 -9.60 -10.59 5.32
CA ALA A 414 -10.79 -11.06 6.03
C ALA A 414 -10.56 -11.11 7.55
N LEU A 415 -9.41 -11.63 7.99
CA LEU A 415 -9.02 -11.63 9.40
C LEU A 415 -8.96 -10.20 9.95
N ALA A 416 -8.31 -9.27 9.24
CA ALA A 416 -8.21 -7.87 9.66
C ALA A 416 -9.58 -7.22 9.87
N ILE A 417 -10.54 -7.46 8.96
CA ILE A 417 -11.90 -6.94 9.08
C ILE A 417 -12.64 -7.59 10.27
N ILE A 418 -12.48 -8.91 10.46
CA ILE A 418 -13.08 -9.63 11.60
C ILE A 418 -12.58 -9.08 12.93
N THR A 419 -11.29 -8.74 13.04
CA THR A 419 -10.72 -8.20 14.29
C THR A 419 -11.38 -6.89 14.73
N LEU A 420 -11.95 -6.11 13.80
CA LEU A 420 -12.69 -4.89 14.11
C LEU A 420 -14.06 -5.16 14.74
N LYS A 421 -14.59 -6.37 14.59
CA LYS A 421 -15.89 -6.76 15.15
C LYS A 421 -15.77 -7.52 16.48
N ILE A 422 -14.58 -7.97 16.85
CA ILE A 422 -14.33 -8.64 18.13
C ILE A 422 -14.42 -7.60 19.25
N ARG A 423 -15.46 -7.69 20.08
CA ARG A 423 -15.75 -6.77 21.20
C ARG A 423 -15.23 -7.32 22.53
#